data_343aa12d785a98c9e3288ebc67c5d592
#
_entry.id   343aa12d785a98c9e3288ebc67c5d592
#
_cell.length_a   1.000
_cell.length_b   1.000
_cell.length_c   1.000
_cell.angle_alpha   90.00
_cell.angle_beta   90.00
_cell.angle_gamma   90.00
#
_symmetry.space_group_name_H-M   'P 1'
#
loop_
_entity.id
_entity.type
_entity.pdbx_description
1 polymer ?
#
loop_
_entity_poly.entity_id
_entity_poly.type
_entity_poly.pdbx_seq_one_letter_code
_entity_poly.pdbx_strand_id
1 'polypeptide(L)'
;PTDSSAASDVYKRQGLLFIGPLVLFLSMLFYKDEIAWYPHLTHLWFLLNVFVYFYLLLPITTILKNKPNGFLKKILKSVLSFRLGIYVFFLPFLIEALVVNPQNYPSYANSLHGWALGIVCFSCGYIFVSLKDIFWNCLNRVKSISLFVAISLYLYRLLMMELWAPSVLIAFESFNWMISILGFSARYLNQPSRALKYLSAAVYPVYIVHMPIQYFFCLYILPLSISALTKFILIVLFVFGVSFTIYDSMIKRVN
;
A
#
# COMPACT_ATOMS: atom_id res chain seq x y z
N PRO A 1 27.51 -9.06 -0.92
CA PRO A 1 26.05 -9.24 -0.78
C PRO A 1 25.57 -9.25 0.69
N THR A 2 26.47 -9.20 1.69
CA THR A 2 26.15 -9.34 3.13
C THR A 2 25.86 -8.01 3.84
N ASP A 3 26.36 -6.88 3.35
CA ASP A 3 26.22 -5.60 4.04
C ASP A 3 24.80 -4.96 3.92
N SER A 4 24.12 -5.17 2.80
CA SER A 4 22.79 -4.58 2.60
C SER A 4 21.69 -5.22 3.47
N SER A 5 21.85 -6.50 3.85
CA SER A 5 20.89 -7.19 4.71
C SER A 5 21.03 -6.76 6.17
N ALA A 6 22.27 -6.62 6.66
CA ALA A 6 22.55 -6.18 8.02
C ALA A 6 22.07 -4.73 8.26
N ALA A 7 22.33 -3.81 7.34
CA ALA A 7 21.83 -2.45 7.41
C ALA A 7 20.29 -2.41 7.42
N SER A 8 19.62 -3.20 6.58
CA SER A 8 18.16 -3.32 6.54
C SER A 8 17.58 -3.80 7.88
N ASP A 9 18.24 -4.73 8.56
CA ASP A 9 17.75 -5.26 9.86
C ASP A 9 17.97 -4.29 11.01
N VAL A 10 19.04 -3.48 10.97
CA VAL A 10 19.25 -2.38 11.93
C VAL A 10 18.16 -1.33 11.82
N TYR A 11 17.81 -0.90 10.60
CA TYR A 11 16.72 0.08 10.39
C TYR A 11 15.35 -0.43 10.85
N LYS A 12 15.05 -1.73 10.66
CA LYS A 12 13.80 -2.34 11.14
C LYS A 12 13.69 -2.30 12.66
N ARG A 13 14.79 -2.63 13.36
CA ARG A 13 14.85 -2.58 14.84
C ARG A 13 14.74 -1.14 15.37
N GLN A 14 15.45 -0.21 14.76
CA GLN A 14 15.37 1.21 15.10
C GLN A 14 13.97 1.78 14.83
N GLY A 15 13.31 1.39 13.75
CA GLY A 15 11.93 1.75 13.47
C GLY A 15 10.97 1.34 14.59
N LEU A 16 11.07 0.11 15.07
CA LEU A 16 10.22 -0.41 16.13
C LEU A 16 10.48 0.27 17.49
N LEU A 17 11.75 0.49 17.84
CA LEU A 17 12.16 0.96 19.16
C LEU A 17 12.10 2.49 19.32
N PHE A 18 12.25 3.24 18.23
CA PHE A 18 12.30 4.70 18.25
C PHE A 18 11.19 5.35 17.46
N ILE A 19 10.98 4.95 16.22
CA ILE A 19 10.00 5.59 15.34
C ILE A 19 8.56 5.27 15.77
N GLY A 20 8.27 4.02 16.12
CA GLY A 20 6.96 3.63 16.63
C GLY A 20 6.56 4.41 17.89
N PRO A 21 7.37 4.39 18.98
CA PRO A 21 7.11 5.20 20.16
C PRO A 21 7.03 6.71 19.89
N LEU A 22 7.85 7.24 18.98
CA LEU A 22 7.78 8.65 18.60
C LEU A 22 6.44 9.00 17.92
N VAL A 23 5.95 8.15 17.02
CA VAL A 23 4.63 8.34 16.40
C VAL A 23 3.53 8.27 17.45
N LEU A 24 3.60 7.29 18.35
CA LEU A 24 2.64 7.15 19.45
C LEU A 24 2.62 8.41 20.33
N PHE A 25 3.78 8.87 20.76
CA PHE A 25 3.94 10.09 21.55
C PHE A 25 3.33 11.31 20.86
N LEU A 26 3.66 11.54 19.58
CA LEU A 26 3.12 12.67 18.81
C LEU A 26 1.62 12.54 18.56
N SER A 27 1.09 11.32 18.40
CA SER A 27 -0.35 11.10 18.28
C SER A 27 -1.08 11.39 19.58
N MET A 28 -0.53 10.98 20.73
CA MET A 28 -1.10 11.30 22.04
C MET A 28 -1.11 12.82 22.31
N LEU A 29 -0.04 13.53 21.97
CA LEU A 29 -0.02 15.00 21.99
C LEU A 29 -1.11 15.61 21.09
N PHE A 30 -1.32 15.02 19.90
CA PHE A 30 -2.32 15.50 18.95
C PHE A 30 -3.75 15.28 19.46
N TYR A 31 -4.05 14.11 20.01
CA TYR A 31 -5.38 13.77 20.53
C TYR A 31 -5.60 14.24 21.97
N LYS A 32 -4.57 14.80 22.63
CA LYS A 32 -4.57 15.22 24.05
C LYS A 32 -4.82 14.06 25.01
N ASP A 33 -4.31 12.88 24.67
CA ASP A 33 -4.35 11.70 25.50
C ASP A 33 -3.22 11.73 26.56
N GLU A 34 -3.28 10.82 27.54
CA GLU A 34 -2.19 10.62 28.50
C GLU A 34 -0.90 10.19 27.78
N ILE A 35 0.18 10.94 28.05
CA ILE A 35 1.46 10.73 27.39
C ILE A 35 2.13 9.48 27.94
N ALA A 36 2.43 8.52 27.07
CA ALA A 36 3.19 7.32 27.38
C ALA A 36 4.24 7.04 26.30
N TRP A 37 5.36 6.43 26.72
CA TRP A 37 6.43 6.02 25.81
C TRP A 37 6.67 4.52 25.99
N TYR A 38 6.27 3.74 25.01
CA TYR A 38 6.51 2.30 24.96
C TYR A 38 6.64 1.80 23.51
N PRO A 39 7.33 0.68 23.29
CA PRO A 39 7.43 0.09 21.95
C PRO A 39 6.06 -0.20 21.37
N HIS A 40 5.75 0.37 20.21
CA HIS A 40 4.48 0.20 19.53
C HIS A 40 4.67 0.20 18.02
N LEU A 41 3.95 -0.66 17.32
CA LEU A 41 4.09 -0.80 15.87
C LEU A 41 3.52 0.41 15.12
N THR A 42 2.53 1.09 15.69
CA THR A 42 1.83 2.19 15.02
C THR A 42 1.57 1.92 13.53
N HIS A 43 2.09 2.75 12.61
CA HIS A 43 1.98 2.55 11.18
C HIS A 43 2.88 1.43 10.62
N LEU A 44 3.80 0.90 11.42
CA LEU A 44 4.69 -0.20 11.02
C LEU A 44 4.03 -1.59 11.14
N TRP A 45 2.77 -1.68 11.62
CA TRP A 45 2.01 -2.93 11.69
C TRP A 45 1.98 -3.67 10.34
N PHE A 46 1.97 -2.91 9.23
CA PHE A 46 1.99 -3.48 7.89
C PHE A 46 3.25 -4.31 7.60
N LEU A 47 4.41 -3.91 8.14
CA LEU A 47 5.65 -4.69 7.98
C LEU A 47 5.57 -6.04 8.67
N LEU A 48 4.93 -6.11 9.84
CA LEU A 48 4.66 -7.37 10.53
C LEU A 48 3.74 -8.25 9.69
N ASN A 49 2.68 -7.68 9.13
CA ASN A 49 1.76 -8.41 8.26
C ASN A 49 2.49 -9.00 7.05
N VAL A 50 3.29 -8.20 6.34
CA VAL A 50 4.08 -8.66 5.17
C VAL A 50 5.01 -9.80 5.56
N PHE A 51 5.65 -9.72 6.73
CA PHE A 51 6.49 -10.79 7.25
C PHE A 51 5.69 -12.09 7.45
N VAL A 52 4.53 -12.02 8.10
CA VAL A 52 3.66 -13.18 8.32
C VAL A 52 3.16 -13.75 6.98
N TYR A 53 2.70 -12.90 6.07
CA TYR A 53 2.23 -13.34 4.74
C TYR A 53 3.31 -14.04 3.94
N PHE A 54 4.56 -13.54 4.02
CA PHE A 54 5.69 -14.18 3.36
C PHE A 54 5.85 -15.64 3.82
N TYR A 55 5.84 -15.88 5.13
CA TYR A 55 5.98 -17.24 5.65
C TYR A 55 4.76 -18.12 5.36
N LEU A 56 3.55 -17.61 5.50
CA LEU A 56 2.33 -18.34 5.19
C LEU A 56 2.26 -18.76 3.72
N LEU A 57 2.72 -17.89 2.82
CA LEU A 57 2.65 -18.15 1.38
C LEU A 57 3.92 -18.80 0.81
N LEU A 58 4.93 -19.06 1.63
CA LEU A 58 6.18 -19.68 1.21
C LEU A 58 6.00 -20.99 0.41
N PRO A 59 5.10 -21.92 0.78
CA PRO A 59 4.86 -23.11 -0.02
C PRO A 59 4.36 -22.80 -1.43
N ILE A 60 3.39 -21.87 -1.56
CA ILE A 60 2.80 -21.49 -2.84
C ILE A 60 3.82 -20.76 -3.70
N THR A 61 4.58 -19.84 -3.11
CA THR A 61 5.61 -19.07 -3.83
C THR A 61 6.71 -20.00 -4.34
N THR A 62 7.10 -21.00 -3.55
CA THR A 62 8.11 -22.01 -3.92
C THR A 62 7.61 -22.87 -5.09
N ILE A 63 6.35 -23.31 -5.07
CA ILE A 63 5.76 -24.08 -6.19
C ILE A 63 5.75 -23.25 -7.47
N LEU A 64 5.32 -22.00 -7.40
CA LEU A 64 5.27 -21.08 -8.57
C LEU A 64 6.67 -20.77 -9.11
N LYS A 65 7.68 -20.65 -8.24
CA LYS A 65 9.06 -20.40 -8.63
C LYS A 65 9.70 -21.63 -9.28
N ASN A 66 9.57 -22.80 -8.64
CA ASN A 66 10.28 -24.02 -9.04
C ASN A 66 9.62 -24.76 -10.22
N LYS A 67 8.32 -24.48 -10.49
CA LYS A 67 7.59 -25.09 -11.61
C LYS A 67 7.11 -24.03 -12.60
N PRO A 68 8.01 -23.44 -13.42
CA PRO A 68 7.65 -22.34 -14.32
C PRO A 68 6.61 -22.74 -15.37
N ASN A 69 6.51 -24.01 -15.71
CA ASN A 69 5.52 -24.60 -16.64
C ASN A 69 4.49 -25.48 -15.91
N GLY A 70 4.35 -25.33 -14.59
CA GLY A 70 3.42 -26.10 -13.78
C GLY A 70 1.95 -25.79 -14.15
N PHE A 71 1.06 -26.74 -13.81
CA PHE A 71 -0.37 -26.66 -14.09
C PHE A 71 -1.01 -25.35 -13.62
N LEU A 72 -0.73 -24.91 -12.37
CA LEU A 72 -1.23 -23.67 -11.82
C LEU A 72 -0.85 -22.45 -12.67
N LYS A 73 0.42 -22.38 -13.07
CA LYS A 73 0.91 -21.25 -13.88
C LYS A 73 0.32 -21.26 -15.30
N LYS A 74 0.03 -22.43 -15.86
CA LYS A 74 -0.68 -22.55 -17.15
C LYS A 74 -2.12 -22.02 -17.05
N ILE A 75 -2.86 -22.38 -15.99
CA ILE A 75 -4.22 -21.88 -15.76
C ILE A 75 -4.20 -20.35 -15.61
N LEU A 76 -3.34 -19.82 -14.76
CA LEU A 76 -3.23 -18.37 -14.52
C LEU A 76 -2.89 -17.61 -15.81
N LYS A 77 -1.98 -18.15 -16.63
CA LYS A 77 -1.66 -17.59 -17.95
C LYS A 77 -2.86 -17.63 -18.90
N SER A 78 -3.59 -18.76 -18.94
CA SER A 78 -4.80 -18.89 -19.74
C SER A 78 -5.86 -17.88 -19.33
N VAL A 79 -6.13 -17.73 -18.04
CA VAL A 79 -7.08 -16.74 -17.51
C VAL A 79 -6.70 -15.33 -17.94
N LEU A 80 -5.43 -14.92 -17.76
CA LEU A 80 -4.97 -13.57 -18.13
C LEU A 80 -4.83 -13.35 -19.64
N SER A 81 -4.89 -14.38 -20.45
CA SER A 81 -4.93 -14.24 -21.92
C SER A 81 -6.26 -13.63 -22.39
N PHE A 82 -7.35 -13.86 -21.69
CA PHE A 82 -8.64 -13.23 -21.95
C PHE A 82 -8.61 -11.73 -21.62
N ARG A 83 -9.39 -10.95 -22.37
CA ARG A 83 -9.40 -9.48 -22.20
C ARG A 83 -9.76 -9.06 -20.78
N LEU A 84 -10.77 -9.68 -20.18
CA LEU A 84 -11.26 -9.39 -18.83
C LEU A 84 -10.76 -10.40 -17.78
N GLY A 85 -9.78 -11.25 -18.12
CA GLY A 85 -9.30 -12.31 -17.23
C GLY A 85 -8.76 -11.82 -15.90
N ILE A 86 -8.30 -10.56 -15.83
CA ILE A 86 -7.86 -9.94 -14.57
C ILE A 86 -8.98 -9.88 -13.52
N TYR A 87 -10.26 -9.78 -13.92
CA TYR A 87 -11.39 -9.70 -13.00
C TYR A 87 -11.65 -11.00 -12.22
N VAL A 88 -11.10 -12.14 -12.67
CA VAL A 88 -11.12 -13.37 -11.86
C VAL A 88 -10.40 -13.17 -10.53
N PHE A 89 -9.39 -12.30 -10.51
CA PHE A 89 -8.66 -11.96 -9.28
C PHE A 89 -9.46 -11.03 -8.35
N PHE A 90 -10.63 -10.56 -8.74
CA PHE A 90 -11.56 -9.91 -7.84
C PHE A 90 -12.25 -10.90 -6.88
N LEU A 91 -12.36 -12.17 -7.24
CA LEU A 91 -13.04 -13.18 -6.42
C LEU A 91 -12.51 -13.27 -4.97
N PRO A 92 -11.20 -13.30 -4.68
CA PRO A 92 -10.71 -13.28 -3.31
C PRO A 92 -11.12 -12.02 -2.53
N PHE A 93 -11.17 -10.84 -3.17
CA PHE A 93 -11.64 -9.60 -2.56
C PHE A 93 -13.13 -9.62 -2.30
N LEU A 94 -13.92 -10.20 -3.20
CA LEU A 94 -15.36 -10.41 -3.01
C LEU A 94 -15.62 -11.34 -1.82
N ILE A 95 -14.90 -12.46 -1.73
CA ILE A 95 -15.04 -13.41 -0.62
C ILE A 95 -14.67 -12.71 0.70
N GLU A 96 -13.58 -11.96 0.74
CA GLU A 96 -13.18 -11.19 1.90
C GLU A 96 -14.27 -10.20 2.32
N ALA A 97 -14.79 -9.39 1.40
CA ALA A 97 -15.81 -8.40 1.67
C ALA A 97 -17.14 -9.01 2.18
N LEU A 98 -17.49 -10.23 1.72
CA LEU A 98 -18.69 -10.94 2.15
C LEU A 98 -18.52 -11.65 3.50
N VAL A 99 -17.36 -12.26 3.73
CA VAL A 99 -17.10 -13.09 4.93
C VAL A 99 -16.74 -12.21 6.13
N VAL A 100 -15.82 -11.27 5.95
CA VAL A 100 -15.40 -10.36 7.02
C VAL A 100 -16.44 -9.26 7.24
N ASN A 101 -17.09 -8.80 6.16
CA ASN A 101 -18.15 -7.79 6.16
C ASN A 101 -17.88 -6.62 7.14
N PRO A 102 -16.77 -5.87 6.95
CA PRO A 102 -16.39 -4.82 7.88
C PRO A 102 -17.43 -3.70 7.90
N GLN A 103 -17.81 -3.22 9.09
CA GLN A 103 -18.74 -2.10 9.24
C GLN A 103 -18.23 -0.81 8.59
N ASN A 104 -16.92 -0.60 8.64
CA ASN A 104 -16.24 0.54 8.02
C ASN A 104 -15.08 0.02 7.16
N TYR A 105 -15.30 -0.13 5.87
CA TYR A 105 -14.32 -0.69 4.93
C TYR A 105 -12.96 0.04 4.92
N PRO A 106 -12.88 1.39 5.01
CA PRO A 106 -11.59 2.09 5.10
C PRO A 106 -10.80 1.82 6.38
N SER A 107 -11.43 1.34 7.45
CA SER A 107 -10.79 1.10 8.76
C SER A 107 -10.14 -0.29 8.82
N TYR A 108 -9.10 -0.49 8.03
CA TYR A 108 -8.41 -1.79 7.94
C TYR A 108 -7.19 -1.94 8.88
N ALA A 109 -6.63 -0.84 9.41
CA ALA A 109 -5.44 -0.90 10.26
C ALA A 109 -5.70 -1.72 11.55
N ASN A 110 -4.82 -2.67 11.85
CA ASN A 110 -4.89 -3.55 13.04
C ASN A 110 -6.20 -4.34 13.21
N SER A 111 -6.94 -4.57 12.12
CA SER A 111 -8.22 -5.28 12.12
C SER A 111 -8.13 -6.62 11.38
N LEU A 112 -9.09 -7.53 11.64
CA LEU A 112 -9.22 -8.78 10.88
C LEU A 112 -9.37 -8.50 9.38
N HIS A 113 -10.14 -7.46 9.02
CA HIS A 113 -10.27 -6.98 7.66
C HIS A 113 -8.91 -6.64 7.03
N GLY A 114 -8.09 -5.88 7.75
CA GLY A 114 -6.74 -5.52 7.27
C GLY A 114 -5.82 -6.73 7.09
N TRP A 115 -5.90 -7.72 7.97
CA TRP A 115 -5.16 -8.96 7.82
C TRP A 115 -5.64 -9.78 6.60
N ALA A 116 -6.94 -9.96 6.44
CA ALA A 116 -7.54 -10.71 5.35
C ALA A 116 -7.32 -10.02 4.00
N LEU A 117 -7.57 -8.72 3.91
CA LEU A 117 -7.33 -7.93 2.70
C LEU A 117 -5.84 -7.92 2.34
N GLY A 118 -4.98 -7.79 3.35
CA GLY A 118 -3.53 -7.78 3.16
C GLY A 118 -2.98 -9.08 2.57
N ILE A 119 -3.42 -10.26 3.04
CA ILE A 119 -2.97 -11.53 2.48
C ILE A 119 -3.49 -11.74 1.04
N VAL A 120 -4.71 -11.27 0.74
CA VAL A 120 -5.25 -11.28 -0.62
C VAL A 120 -4.41 -10.40 -1.55
N CYS A 121 -4.14 -9.15 -1.15
CA CYS A 121 -3.31 -8.23 -1.92
C CYS A 121 -1.89 -8.77 -2.13
N PHE A 122 -1.26 -9.31 -1.09
CA PHE A 122 0.09 -9.87 -1.16
C PHE A 122 0.15 -11.09 -2.10
N SER A 123 -0.84 -11.99 -2.01
CA SER A 123 -0.94 -13.17 -2.87
C SER A 123 -1.13 -12.78 -4.34
N CYS A 124 -2.07 -11.88 -4.61
CA CYS A 124 -2.30 -11.35 -5.96
C CYS A 124 -1.05 -10.65 -6.51
N GLY A 125 -0.41 -9.80 -5.72
CA GLY A 125 0.82 -9.10 -6.12
C GLY A 125 1.94 -10.07 -6.51
N TYR A 126 2.18 -11.12 -5.72
CA TYR A 126 3.17 -12.15 -6.03
C TYR A 126 2.84 -12.90 -7.33
N ILE A 127 1.57 -13.31 -7.50
CA ILE A 127 1.11 -14.00 -8.71
C ILE A 127 1.33 -13.09 -9.93
N PHE A 128 0.92 -11.83 -9.87
CA PHE A 128 1.03 -10.86 -10.96
C PHE A 128 2.47 -10.69 -11.42
N VAL A 129 3.39 -10.44 -10.47
CA VAL A 129 4.82 -10.30 -10.79
C VAL A 129 5.40 -11.59 -11.36
N SER A 130 4.95 -12.77 -10.88
CA SER A 130 5.42 -14.07 -11.37
C SER A 130 5.00 -14.37 -12.81
N LEU A 131 3.92 -13.75 -13.30
CA LEU A 131 3.38 -13.93 -14.64
C LEU A 131 3.95 -12.93 -15.66
N LYS A 132 4.73 -11.95 -15.22
CA LYS A 132 5.47 -11.01 -16.05
C LYS A 132 4.62 -10.36 -17.16
N ASP A 133 5.07 -10.47 -18.41
CA ASP A 133 4.49 -9.78 -19.57
C ASP A 133 3.00 -10.07 -19.82
N ILE A 134 2.55 -11.29 -19.49
CA ILE A 134 1.13 -11.65 -19.67
C ILE A 134 0.24 -10.80 -18.77
N PHE A 135 0.66 -10.59 -17.52
CA PHE A 135 -0.05 -9.73 -16.58
C PHE A 135 -0.05 -8.27 -17.06
N TRP A 136 1.12 -7.72 -17.41
CA TRP A 136 1.23 -6.33 -17.87
C TRP A 136 0.45 -6.07 -19.14
N ASN A 137 0.45 -7.01 -20.07
CA ASN A 137 -0.34 -6.94 -21.28
C ASN A 137 -1.85 -6.99 -21.00
N CYS A 138 -2.28 -7.81 -20.04
CA CYS A 138 -3.68 -7.84 -19.60
C CYS A 138 -4.10 -6.50 -18.99
N LEU A 139 -3.29 -5.95 -18.06
CA LEU A 139 -3.54 -4.62 -17.47
C LEU A 139 -3.65 -3.52 -18.53
N ASN A 140 -2.72 -3.51 -19.49
CA ASN A 140 -2.71 -2.49 -20.54
C ASN A 140 -4.01 -2.49 -21.38
N ARG A 141 -4.64 -3.66 -21.56
CA ARG A 141 -5.91 -3.80 -22.29
C ARG A 141 -7.12 -3.28 -21.51
N VAL A 142 -7.09 -3.34 -20.16
CA VAL A 142 -8.26 -3.04 -19.33
C VAL A 142 -8.15 -1.75 -18.53
N LYS A 143 -6.97 -1.14 -18.40
CA LYS A 143 -6.72 0.03 -17.56
C LYS A 143 -7.73 1.18 -17.72
N SER A 144 -8.12 1.49 -18.98
CA SER A 144 -9.07 2.58 -19.26
C SER A 144 -10.52 2.18 -18.91
N ILE A 145 -10.89 0.93 -19.12
CA ILE A 145 -12.20 0.40 -18.72
C ILE A 145 -12.29 0.40 -17.19
N SER A 146 -11.25 -0.10 -16.52
CA SER A 146 -11.19 -0.10 -15.04
C SER A 146 -11.22 1.31 -14.47
N LEU A 147 -10.54 2.28 -15.10
CA LEU A 147 -10.61 3.68 -14.67
C LEU A 147 -12.02 4.24 -14.80
N PHE A 148 -12.69 4.00 -15.94
CA PHE A 148 -14.05 4.45 -16.14
C PHE A 148 -15.00 3.84 -15.11
N VAL A 149 -14.91 2.54 -14.85
CA VAL A 149 -15.71 1.84 -13.83
C VAL A 149 -15.43 2.42 -12.43
N ALA A 150 -14.16 2.61 -12.07
CA ALA A 150 -13.77 3.17 -10.77
C ALA A 150 -14.35 4.58 -10.56
N ILE A 151 -14.21 5.47 -11.54
CA ILE A 151 -14.75 6.84 -11.49
C ILE A 151 -16.29 6.79 -11.39
N SER A 152 -16.95 5.96 -12.20
CA SER A 152 -18.42 5.85 -12.21
C SER A 152 -18.96 5.37 -10.85
N LEU A 153 -18.33 4.36 -10.25
CA LEU A 153 -18.71 3.83 -8.94
C LEU A 153 -18.43 4.85 -7.82
N TYR A 154 -17.29 5.54 -7.89
CA TYR A 154 -16.97 6.61 -6.94
C TYR A 154 -17.99 7.75 -6.99
N LEU A 155 -18.33 8.23 -8.19
CA LEU A 155 -19.34 9.28 -8.38
C LEU A 155 -20.72 8.80 -7.93
N TYR A 156 -21.11 7.58 -8.27
CA TYR A 156 -22.37 7.00 -7.80
C TYR A 156 -22.43 6.97 -6.26
N ARG A 157 -21.36 6.53 -5.61
CA ARG A 157 -21.29 6.48 -4.14
C ARG A 157 -21.29 7.89 -3.53
N LEU A 158 -20.61 8.84 -4.13
CA LEU A 158 -20.58 10.23 -3.67
C LEU A 158 -21.95 10.91 -3.77
N LEU A 159 -22.67 10.70 -4.87
CA LEU A 159 -23.91 11.40 -5.17
C LEU A 159 -25.16 10.73 -4.59
N MET A 160 -25.16 9.39 -4.48
CA MET A 160 -26.36 8.62 -4.14
C MET A 160 -26.29 7.94 -2.77
N MET A 161 -25.10 7.77 -2.18
CA MET A 161 -24.90 7.00 -0.95
C MET A 161 -24.16 7.78 0.15
N GLU A 162 -23.97 9.10 -0.01
CA GLU A 162 -23.26 9.96 0.95
C GLU A 162 -21.92 9.34 1.43
N LEU A 163 -21.20 8.68 0.51
CA LEU A 163 -19.97 7.91 0.73
C LEU A 163 -20.14 6.60 1.52
N TRP A 164 -21.31 6.27 2.02
CA TRP A 164 -21.61 4.96 2.59
C TRP A 164 -21.96 3.98 1.46
N ALA A 165 -21.45 2.77 1.54
CA ALA A 165 -21.77 1.73 0.57
C ALA A 165 -21.48 0.34 1.15
N PRO A 166 -22.15 -0.71 0.62
CA PRO A 166 -21.82 -2.09 0.96
C PRO A 166 -20.36 -2.40 0.68
N SER A 167 -19.73 -3.20 1.56
CA SER A 167 -18.30 -3.58 1.46
C SER A 167 -17.93 -4.15 0.09
N VAL A 168 -18.84 -4.92 -0.53
CA VAL A 168 -18.63 -5.49 -1.88
C VAL A 168 -18.48 -4.40 -2.95
N LEU A 169 -19.30 -3.34 -2.88
CA LEU A 169 -19.22 -2.24 -3.85
C LEU A 169 -17.90 -1.48 -3.69
N ILE A 170 -17.51 -1.18 -2.45
CA ILE A 170 -16.24 -0.50 -2.17
C ILE A 170 -15.05 -1.37 -2.58
N ALA A 171 -15.11 -2.69 -2.32
CA ALA A 171 -14.08 -3.63 -2.76
C ALA A 171 -13.93 -3.64 -4.29
N PHE A 172 -15.05 -3.65 -5.02
CA PHE A 172 -15.03 -3.63 -6.49
C PHE A 172 -14.54 -2.29 -7.04
N GLU A 173 -14.95 -1.17 -6.47
CA GLU A 173 -14.43 0.16 -6.78
C GLU A 173 -12.91 0.20 -6.57
N SER A 174 -12.45 -0.20 -5.37
CA SER A 174 -11.02 -0.22 -5.01
C SER A 174 -10.19 -1.12 -5.92
N PHE A 175 -10.71 -2.29 -6.28
CA PHE A 175 -10.05 -3.19 -7.24
C PHE A 175 -9.88 -2.53 -8.60
N ASN A 176 -10.90 -1.83 -9.11
CA ASN A 176 -10.81 -1.11 -10.37
C ASN A 176 -9.83 0.07 -10.31
N TRP A 177 -9.79 0.82 -9.21
CA TRP A 177 -8.75 1.84 -8.97
C TRP A 177 -7.35 1.22 -9.02
N MET A 178 -7.13 0.12 -8.31
CA MET A 178 -5.83 -0.56 -8.26
C MET A 178 -5.39 -1.04 -9.65
N ILE A 179 -6.28 -1.71 -10.40
CA ILE A 179 -5.99 -2.19 -11.76
C ILE A 179 -5.68 -1.04 -12.71
N SER A 180 -6.43 0.06 -12.65
CA SER A 180 -6.19 1.22 -13.51
C SER A 180 -4.87 1.90 -13.18
N ILE A 181 -4.61 2.18 -11.88
CA ILE A 181 -3.37 2.82 -11.44
C ILE A 181 -2.15 1.98 -11.86
N LEU A 182 -2.17 0.67 -11.59
CA LEU A 182 -1.09 -0.23 -12.00
C LEU A 182 -0.89 -0.24 -13.52
N GLY A 183 -1.99 -0.28 -14.29
CA GLY A 183 -1.93 -0.31 -15.75
C GLY A 183 -1.38 0.99 -16.35
N PHE A 184 -1.81 2.16 -15.85
CA PHE A 184 -1.28 3.44 -16.29
C PHE A 184 0.16 3.66 -15.83
N SER A 185 0.50 3.29 -14.59
CA SER A 185 1.87 3.38 -14.07
C SER A 185 2.83 2.50 -14.85
N ALA A 186 2.44 1.26 -15.16
CA ALA A 186 3.25 0.37 -15.98
C ALA A 186 3.51 0.94 -17.39
N ARG A 187 2.51 1.61 -17.98
CA ARG A 187 2.63 2.16 -19.33
C ARG A 187 3.45 3.45 -19.39
N TYR A 188 3.26 4.36 -18.44
CA TYR A 188 3.77 5.72 -18.54
C TYR A 188 4.85 6.06 -17.54
N LEU A 189 4.88 5.41 -16.38
CA LEU A 189 5.83 5.72 -15.30
C LEU A 189 6.96 4.71 -15.16
N ASN A 190 6.80 3.50 -15.71
CA ASN A 190 7.81 2.43 -15.60
C ASN A 190 8.87 2.54 -16.72
N GLN A 191 9.41 3.73 -16.93
CA GLN A 191 10.50 3.97 -17.86
C GLN A 191 11.80 4.17 -17.07
N PRO A 192 12.94 3.55 -17.49
CA PRO A 192 14.21 3.73 -16.83
C PRO A 192 14.58 5.21 -16.76
N SER A 193 14.64 5.77 -15.55
CA SER A 193 15.01 7.16 -15.30
C SER A 193 15.76 7.32 -13.99
N ARG A 194 16.57 8.39 -13.89
CA ARG A 194 17.26 8.72 -12.64
C ARG A 194 16.26 8.97 -11.50
N ALA A 195 15.15 9.62 -11.82
CA ALA A 195 14.08 9.89 -10.86
C ALA A 195 13.43 8.59 -10.33
N LEU A 196 13.08 7.64 -11.22
CA LEU A 196 12.52 6.36 -10.81
C LEU A 196 13.48 5.57 -9.91
N LYS A 197 14.78 5.53 -10.26
CA LYS A 197 15.81 4.87 -9.45
C LYS A 197 15.92 5.52 -8.06
N TYR A 198 15.93 6.85 -8.01
CA TYR A 198 15.98 7.60 -6.76
C TYR A 198 14.74 7.34 -5.88
N LEU A 199 13.55 7.51 -6.44
CA LEU A 199 12.29 7.31 -5.72
C LEU A 199 12.13 5.88 -5.23
N SER A 200 12.51 4.88 -6.03
CA SER A 200 12.47 3.47 -5.62
C SER A 200 13.38 3.18 -4.43
N ALA A 201 14.54 3.80 -4.37
CA ALA A 201 15.46 3.66 -3.23
C ALA A 201 14.95 4.42 -1.99
N ALA A 202 14.27 5.56 -2.18
CA ALA A 202 13.76 6.40 -1.10
C ALA A 202 12.46 5.88 -0.47
N VAL A 203 11.66 5.09 -1.20
CA VAL A 203 10.30 4.66 -0.79
C VAL A 203 10.27 4.09 0.63
N TYR A 204 11.13 3.14 0.95
CA TYR A 204 11.13 2.48 2.25
C TYR A 204 11.59 3.39 3.40
N PRO A 205 12.71 4.12 3.29
CA PRO A 205 13.09 5.11 4.28
C PRO A 205 12.02 6.20 4.51
N VAL A 206 11.46 6.76 3.44
CA VAL A 206 10.38 7.77 3.53
C VAL A 206 9.16 7.19 4.22
N TYR A 207 8.77 5.95 3.91
CA TYR A 207 7.66 5.26 4.58
C TYR A 207 7.87 5.16 6.10
N ILE A 208 9.09 4.92 6.56
CA ILE A 208 9.36 4.82 7.99
C ILE A 208 9.21 6.17 8.70
N VAL A 209 9.70 7.25 8.10
CA VAL A 209 9.80 8.55 8.79
C VAL A 209 8.62 9.49 8.56
N HIS A 210 7.78 9.26 7.53
CA HIS A 210 6.73 10.23 7.18
C HIS A 210 5.68 10.45 8.28
N MET A 211 5.31 9.41 9.02
CA MET A 211 4.24 9.52 10.04
C MET A 211 4.60 10.42 11.22
N PRO A 212 5.78 10.29 11.89
CA PRO A 212 6.14 11.23 12.93
C PRO A 212 6.25 12.67 12.40
N ILE A 213 6.75 12.86 11.17
CA ILE A 213 6.81 14.17 10.54
C ILE A 213 5.41 14.72 10.29
N GLN A 214 4.48 13.88 9.83
CA GLN A 214 3.09 14.25 9.60
C GLN A 214 2.41 14.70 10.90
N TYR A 215 2.48 13.92 11.98
CA TYR A 215 1.89 14.30 13.26
C TYR A 215 2.50 15.61 13.79
N PHE A 216 3.83 15.75 13.68
CA PHE A 216 4.49 16.99 14.05
C PHE A 216 3.92 18.22 13.32
N PHE A 217 3.82 18.17 11.99
CA PHE A 217 3.25 19.29 11.24
C PHE A 217 1.76 19.48 11.46
N CYS A 218 1.00 18.41 11.67
CA CYS A 218 -0.41 18.51 12.01
C CYS A 218 -0.64 19.29 13.32
N LEU A 219 0.19 19.09 14.35
CA LEU A 219 0.10 19.84 15.62
C LEU A 219 0.16 21.37 15.42
N TYR A 220 0.98 21.83 14.47
CA TYR A 220 1.16 23.27 14.23
C TYR A 220 0.27 23.84 13.13
N ILE A 221 -0.05 23.07 12.10
CA ILE A 221 -0.78 23.59 10.93
C ILE A 221 -2.30 23.50 11.12
N LEU A 222 -2.82 22.44 11.75
CA LEU A 222 -4.27 22.29 11.89
C LEU A 222 -4.95 23.35 12.77
N PRO A 223 -4.31 23.91 13.83
CA PRO A 223 -4.90 25.02 14.60
C PRO A 223 -4.96 26.35 13.87
N LEU A 224 -4.23 26.52 12.77
CA LEU A 224 -4.19 27.80 12.02
C LEU A 224 -5.56 28.12 11.41
N SER A 225 -5.93 29.41 11.40
CA SER A 225 -7.20 29.91 10.81
C SER A 225 -7.11 30.08 9.28
N ILE A 226 -6.70 29.00 8.57
CA ILE A 226 -6.59 28.95 7.10
C ILE A 226 -7.47 27.84 6.52
N SER A 227 -7.73 27.86 5.20
CA SER A 227 -8.61 26.89 4.56
C SER A 227 -8.11 25.45 4.72
N ALA A 228 -9.04 24.48 4.78
CA ALA A 228 -8.70 23.06 4.86
C ALA A 228 -7.79 22.60 3.71
N LEU A 229 -8.04 23.09 2.50
CA LEU A 229 -7.21 22.77 1.33
C LEU A 229 -5.78 23.31 1.50
N THR A 230 -5.61 24.53 2.02
CA THR A 230 -4.28 25.10 2.29
C THR A 230 -3.53 24.29 3.34
N LYS A 231 -4.21 23.90 4.44
CA LYS A 231 -3.63 23.02 5.47
C LYS A 231 -3.14 21.71 4.86
N PHE A 232 -3.98 21.06 4.06
CA PHE A 232 -3.65 19.80 3.40
C PHE A 232 -2.40 19.95 2.51
N ILE A 233 -2.37 20.98 1.64
CA ILE A 233 -1.23 21.22 0.75
C ILE A 233 0.05 21.47 1.54
N LEU A 234 0.01 22.31 2.58
CA LEU A 234 1.17 22.59 3.42
C LEU A 234 1.69 21.32 4.12
N ILE A 235 0.81 20.52 4.73
CA ILE A 235 1.20 19.29 5.39
C ILE A 235 1.87 18.34 4.40
N VAL A 236 1.27 18.13 3.22
CA VAL A 236 1.84 17.26 2.18
C VAL A 236 3.23 17.75 1.77
N LEU A 237 3.39 19.03 1.46
CA LEU A 237 4.68 19.59 1.04
C LEU A 237 5.75 19.44 2.12
N PHE A 238 5.43 19.75 3.39
CA PHE A 238 6.38 19.63 4.48
C PHE A 238 6.73 18.17 4.76
N VAL A 239 5.75 17.27 4.79
CA VAL A 239 6.00 15.83 5.02
C VAL A 239 6.93 15.26 3.96
N PHE A 240 6.65 15.50 2.69
CA PHE A 240 7.51 15.04 1.60
C PHE A 240 8.88 15.72 1.64
N GLY A 241 8.93 17.05 1.74
CA GLY A 241 10.17 17.82 1.75
C GLY A 241 11.11 17.38 2.86
N VAL A 242 10.63 17.28 4.10
CA VAL A 242 11.44 16.85 5.25
C VAL A 242 11.82 15.37 5.15
N SER A 243 10.91 14.49 4.73
CA SER A 243 11.20 13.05 4.58
C SER A 243 12.30 12.80 3.56
N PHE A 244 12.27 13.47 2.41
CA PHE A 244 13.31 13.36 1.39
C PHE A 244 14.63 14.01 1.84
N THR A 245 14.58 15.10 2.58
CA THR A 245 15.78 15.73 3.16
C THR A 245 16.47 14.78 4.14
N ILE A 246 15.71 14.11 5.01
CA ILE A 246 16.24 13.08 5.92
C ILE A 246 16.85 11.92 5.13
N TYR A 247 16.16 11.45 4.09
CA TYR A 247 16.69 10.39 3.23
C TYR A 247 18.03 10.79 2.60
N ASP A 248 18.13 11.97 1.99
CA ASP A 248 19.35 12.42 1.30
C ASP A 248 20.52 12.72 2.26
N SER A 249 20.21 13.32 3.42
CA SER A 249 21.25 13.76 4.36
C SER A 249 21.79 12.64 5.24
N MET A 250 20.93 11.72 5.66
CA MET A 250 21.26 10.72 6.68
C MET A 250 21.34 9.30 6.12
N ILE A 251 20.37 8.88 5.31
CA ILE A 251 20.22 7.46 4.95
C ILE A 251 21.02 7.11 3.70
N LYS A 252 20.93 7.95 2.67
CA LYS A 252 21.64 7.73 1.40
C LYS A 252 23.17 7.79 1.53
N ARG A 253 23.70 8.48 2.55
CA ARG A 253 25.15 8.61 2.78
C ARG A 253 25.75 7.42 3.54
N VAL A 254 24.90 6.60 4.17
CA VAL A 254 25.31 5.43 4.96
C VAL A 254 25.27 4.15 4.11
N ASN A 255 24.60 4.18 2.94
CA ASN A 255 24.55 3.11 1.95
C ASN A 255 25.44 3.47 0.74
#